data_42eb7d2dd23309827334b132b3765d74
#
_entry.id   42eb7d2dd23309827334b132b3765d74
#
_cell.length_a   1.000
_cell.length_b   1.000
_cell.length_c   1.000
_cell.angle_alpha   90.00
_cell.angle_beta   90.00
_cell.angle_gamma   90.00
#
_symmetry.space_group_name_H-M   'P 1'
#
loop_
_entity.id
_entity.type
_entity.pdbx_description
1 polymer ?
#
loop_
_entity_poly.entity_id
_entity_poly.type
_entity_poly.pdbx_seq_one_letter_code
_entity_poly.pdbx_strand_id
1 'polypeptide(L)'
;MTFLCNTKLFPLQPEIKYMSMETIYLGIVIFLFVLAIFDLVVGVSNDAVNFLQSAVGAKAASFKTILFIAGIGVFIGAALSNGMMDIARHGIYQPEHFYFAEIMCILLAVMLTDVVLLDVFNTMGMPTSTTVSMVFELLGGTFALALIKVYNSDTLGLGDLINTDKALSVIMPFLYP
;
A
#
# COMPACT_ATOMS: atom_id res chain seq x y z
N MET A 1 -19.94 54.52 -30.50
CA MET A 1 -20.84 53.35 -30.45
C MET A 1 -20.03 52.19 -29.90
N THR A 2 -20.11 52.02 -28.58
CA THR A 2 -19.22 51.28 -27.70
C THR A 2 -19.71 49.84 -27.60
N PHE A 3 -19.02 48.85 -28.16
CA PHE A 3 -19.31 47.46 -27.91
C PHE A 3 -18.51 47.03 -26.66
N LEU A 4 -19.24 46.94 -25.55
CA LEU A 4 -18.82 46.31 -24.34
C LEU A 4 -18.68 44.80 -24.61
N CYS A 5 -17.48 44.32 -24.82
CA CYS A 5 -17.16 42.90 -24.80
C CYS A 5 -17.20 42.43 -23.35
N ASN A 6 -18.25 41.70 -23.01
CA ASN A 6 -18.52 41.19 -21.68
C ASN A 6 -17.56 40.02 -21.39
N THR A 7 -16.42 40.31 -20.75
CA THR A 7 -15.37 39.37 -20.35
C THR A 7 -15.68 38.61 -19.06
N LYS A 8 -16.97 38.39 -18.74
CA LYS A 8 -17.38 37.67 -17.52
C LYS A 8 -17.81 36.21 -17.73
N LEU A 9 -17.51 35.61 -18.88
CA LEU A 9 -17.95 34.23 -19.13
C LEU A 9 -16.84 33.17 -19.01
N PHE A 10 -15.68 33.48 -18.44
CA PHE A 10 -14.51 32.58 -18.48
C PHE A 10 -13.78 32.27 -17.16
N PRO A 11 -14.38 32.33 -15.97
CA PRO A 11 -13.73 31.76 -14.78
C PRO A 11 -14.29 30.42 -14.30
N LEU A 12 -15.33 29.86 -14.94
CA LEU A 12 -15.99 28.66 -14.40
C LEU A 12 -15.32 27.33 -14.81
N GLN A 13 -14.51 27.32 -15.86
CA GLN A 13 -13.88 26.08 -16.31
C GLN A 13 -12.74 25.56 -15.41
N PRO A 14 -11.84 26.38 -14.85
CA PRO A 14 -10.81 25.85 -13.95
C PRO A 14 -11.39 25.30 -12.63
N GLU A 15 -12.39 25.95 -12.05
CA GLU A 15 -13.03 25.51 -10.80
C GLU A 15 -13.77 24.20 -10.94
N ILE A 16 -14.47 23.99 -12.04
CA ILE A 16 -15.17 22.73 -12.31
C ILE A 16 -14.16 21.58 -12.51
N LYS A 17 -13.04 21.85 -13.15
CA LYS A 17 -11.98 20.84 -13.35
C LYS A 17 -11.30 20.50 -12.01
N TYR A 18 -11.00 21.46 -11.18
CA TYR A 18 -10.40 21.22 -9.86
C TYR A 18 -11.38 20.50 -8.93
N MET A 19 -12.63 20.89 -8.91
CA MET A 19 -13.67 20.22 -8.12
C MET A 19 -13.89 18.76 -8.54
N SER A 20 -13.82 18.45 -9.84
CA SER A 20 -13.93 17.08 -10.32
C SER A 20 -12.70 16.23 -9.95
N MET A 21 -11.50 16.80 -9.97
CA MET A 21 -10.27 16.11 -9.54
C MET A 21 -10.27 15.83 -8.05
N GLU A 22 -10.63 16.80 -7.21
CA GLU A 22 -10.76 16.60 -5.76
C GLU A 22 -11.79 15.51 -5.43
N THR A 23 -12.93 15.51 -6.13
CA THR A 23 -13.97 14.49 -5.94
C THR A 23 -13.46 13.09 -6.33
N ILE A 24 -12.67 12.97 -7.40
CA ILE A 24 -12.07 11.70 -7.82
C ILE A 24 -11.06 11.21 -6.75
N TYR A 25 -10.18 12.09 -6.28
CA TYR A 25 -9.22 11.73 -5.24
C TYR A 25 -9.91 11.35 -3.92
N LEU A 26 -10.95 12.06 -3.53
CA LEU A 26 -11.76 11.69 -2.36
C LEU A 26 -12.39 10.30 -2.53
N GLY A 27 -12.92 10.01 -3.72
CA GLY A 27 -13.46 8.68 -4.04
C GLY A 27 -12.41 7.58 -3.93
N ILE A 28 -11.20 7.82 -4.44
CA ILE A 28 -10.07 6.87 -4.33
C ILE A 28 -9.67 6.67 -2.86
N VAL A 29 -9.58 7.73 -2.08
CA VAL A 29 -9.24 7.64 -0.65
C VAL A 29 -10.29 6.84 0.12
N ILE A 30 -11.57 7.07 -0.11
CA ILE A 30 -12.66 6.29 0.51
C ILE A 30 -12.54 4.81 0.10
N PHE A 31 -12.29 4.55 -1.17
CA PHE A 31 -12.11 3.19 -1.67
C PHE A 31 -10.89 2.49 -1.05
N LEU A 32 -9.76 3.19 -0.95
CA LEU A 32 -8.56 2.70 -0.25
C LEU A 32 -8.84 2.42 1.22
N PHE A 33 -9.64 3.25 1.89
CA PHE A 33 -10.02 3.01 3.28
C PHE A 33 -10.87 1.73 3.44
N VAL A 34 -11.79 1.49 2.51
CA VAL A 34 -12.57 0.24 2.49
C VAL A 34 -11.67 -0.96 2.23
N LEU A 35 -10.75 -0.87 1.26
CA LEU A 35 -9.76 -1.92 1.00
C LEU A 35 -8.88 -2.19 2.22
N ALA A 36 -8.45 -1.15 2.94
CA ALA A 36 -7.64 -1.30 4.15
C ALA A 36 -8.38 -2.07 5.27
N ILE A 37 -9.70 -1.92 5.38
CA ILE A 37 -10.49 -2.72 6.32
C ILE A 37 -10.52 -4.19 5.90
N PHE A 38 -10.71 -4.48 4.61
CA PHE A 38 -10.66 -5.84 4.09
C PHE A 38 -9.28 -6.46 4.26
N ASP A 39 -8.23 -5.72 3.90
CA ASP A 39 -6.85 -6.13 4.06
C ASP A 39 -6.50 -6.46 5.51
N LEU A 40 -6.93 -5.62 6.45
CA LEU A 40 -6.76 -5.88 7.88
C LEU A 40 -7.42 -7.22 8.29
N VAL A 41 -8.62 -7.50 7.81
CA VAL A 41 -9.33 -8.77 8.14
C VAL A 41 -8.60 -9.97 7.54
N VAL A 42 -8.21 -9.89 6.28
CA VAL A 42 -7.53 -10.98 5.57
C VAL A 42 -6.12 -11.19 6.10
N GLY A 43 -5.36 -10.11 6.29
CA GLY A 43 -3.99 -10.12 6.80
C GLY A 43 -3.90 -10.64 8.24
N VAL A 44 -4.77 -10.17 9.14
CA VAL A 44 -4.82 -10.69 10.51
C VAL A 44 -5.19 -12.18 10.52
N SER A 45 -6.09 -12.62 9.66
CA SER A 45 -6.44 -14.04 9.53
C SER A 45 -5.25 -14.87 9.05
N ASN A 46 -4.49 -14.37 8.08
CA ASN A 46 -3.29 -15.01 7.56
C ASN A 46 -2.20 -15.11 8.63
N ASP A 47 -1.90 -14.01 9.30
CA ASP A 47 -0.86 -13.95 10.32
C ASP A 47 -1.22 -14.77 11.56
N ALA A 48 -2.50 -14.77 11.97
CA ALA A 48 -2.98 -15.53 13.13
C ALA A 48 -2.68 -17.03 13.00
N VAL A 49 -2.81 -17.60 11.79
CA VAL A 49 -2.46 -19.00 11.55
C VAL A 49 -0.97 -19.23 11.81
N ASN A 50 -0.09 -18.33 11.36
CA ASN A 50 1.35 -18.48 11.49
C ASN A 50 1.84 -18.53 12.95
N PHE A 51 1.28 -17.72 13.85
CA PHE A 51 1.76 -17.65 15.24
C PHE A 51 0.83 -18.30 16.27
N LEU A 52 -0.46 -18.51 15.98
CA LEU A 52 -1.38 -19.15 16.92
C LEU A 52 -1.52 -20.66 16.73
N GLN A 53 -1.17 -21.20 15.55
CA GLN A 53 -1.35 -22.59 15.21
C GLN A 53 -0.71 -23.54 16.24
N SER A 54 0.49 -23.25 16.71
CA SER A 54 1.20 -24.05 17.71
C SER A 54 0.48 -24.07 19.06
N ALA A 55 0.01 -22.91 19.52
CA ALA A 55 -0.68 -22.78 20.81
C ALA A 55 -2.05 -23.48 20.79
N VAL A 56 -2.77 -23.36 19.67
CA VAL A 56 -4.07 -24.03 19.47
C VAL A 56 -3.89 -25.53 19.31
N GLY A 57 -2.90 -25.97 18.53
CA GLY A 57 -2.61 -27.39 18.31
C GLY A 57 -2.13 -28.11 19.57
N ALA A 58 -1.30 -27.45 20.38
CA ALA A 58 -0.84 -27.97 21.66
C ALA A 58 -1.91 -27.91 22.78
N LYS A 59 -3.08 -27.28 22.51
CA LYS A 59 -4.13 -27.05 23.52
C LYS A 59 -3.59 -26.37 24.79
N ALA A 60 -2.63 -25.44 24.63
CA ALA A 60 -1.95 -24.77 25.74
C ALA A 60 -2.91 -24.01 26.66
N ALA A 61 -4.00 -23.48 26.13
CA ALA A 61 -5.07 -22.82 26.85
C ALA A 61 -6.41 -22.94 26.07
N SER A 62 -7.48 -22.38 26.62
CA SER A 62 -8.75 -22.31 25.91
C SER A 62 -8.60 -21.39 24.67
N PHE A 63 -9.27 -21.71 23.57
CA PHE A 63 -9.22 -20.93 22.33
C PHE A 63 -9.49 -19.43 22.56
N LYS A 64 -10.49 -19.10 23.40
CA LYS A 64 -10.82 -17.72 23.77
C LYS A 64 -9.67 -17.01 24.49
N THR A 65 -8.97 -17.72 25.39
CA THR A 65 -7.83 -17.17 26.13
C THR A 65 -6.66 -16.90 25.17
N ILE A 66 -6.39 -17.82 24.25
CA ILE A 66 -5.32 -17.65 23.25
C ILE A 66 -5.61 -16.42 22.38
N LEU A 67 -6.84 -16.28 21.88
CA LEU A 67 -7.23 -15.12 21.06
C LEU A 67 -7.16 -13.79 21.84
N PHE A 68 -7.57 -13.80 23.11
CA PHE A 68 -7.53 -12.59 23.94
C PHE A 68 -6.09 -12.11 24.18
N ILE A 69 -5.19 -13.02 24.52
CA ILE A 69 -3.77 -12.71 24.74
C ILE A 69 -3.12 -12.25 23.42
N ALA A 70 -3.40 -12.94 22.31
CA ALA A 70 -2.90 -12.57 21.00
C ALA A 70 -3.40 -11.19 20.57
N GLY A 71 -4.67 -10.88 20.80
CA GLY A 71 -5.25 -9.57 20.50
C GLY A 71 -4.56 -8.43 21.25
N ILE A 72 -4.26 -8.61 22.53
CA ILE A 72 -3.48 -7.64 23.31
C ILE A 72 -2.07 -7.49 22.74
N GLY A 73 -1.41 -8.60 22.40
CA GLY A 73 -0.06 -8.59 21.81
C GLY A 73 -0.02 -7.83 20.48
N VAL A 74 -0.96 -8.12 19.59
CA VAL A 74 -1.10 -7.41 18.29
C VAL A 74 -1.36 -5.93 18.49
N PHE A 75 -2.25 -5.56 19.42
CA PHE A 75 -2.55 -4.16 19.72
C PHE A 75 -1.31 -3.40 20.21
N ILE A 76 -0.57 -3.97 21.15
CA ILE A 76 0.67 -3.37 21.66
C ILE A 76 1.73 -3.31 20.55
N GLY A 77 1.89 -4.37 19.77
CA GLY A 77 2.81 -4.42 18.65
C GLY A 77 2.51 -3.35 17.61
N ALA A 78 1.25 -3.19 17.21
CA ALA A 78 0.82 -2.18 16.27
C ALA A 78 1.04 -0.75 16.79
N ALA A 79 0.77 -0.51 18.09
CA ALA A 79 0.96 0.80 18.71
C ALA A 79 2.44 1.22 18.80
N LEU A 80 3.36 0.26 18.90
CA LEU A 80 4.79 0.51 19.02
C LEU A 80 5.56 0.38 17.69
N SER A 81 4.92 -0.11 16.64
CA SER A 81 5.56 -0.36 15.33
C SER A 81 5.45 0.85 14.40
N ASN A 82 6.58 1.52 14.17
CA ASN A 82 6.69 2.60 13.19
C ASN A 82 7.51 2.21 11.94
N GLY A 83 8.30 1.14 11.99
CA GLY A 83 9.28 0.79 10.97
C GLY A 83 8.68 0.47 9.60
N MET A 84 7.60 -0.31 9.54
CA MET A 84 6.94 -0.67 8.29
C MET A 84 6.30 0.54 7.59
N MET A 85 5.76 1.48 8.36
CA MET A 85 5.19 2.71 7.82
C MET A 85 6.26 3.57 7.14
N ASP A 86 7.47 3.61 7.69
CA ASP A 86 8.59 4.36 7.09
C ASP A 86 9.06 3.72 5.78
N ILE A 87 9.15 2.39 5.73
CA ILE A 87 9.46 1.65 4.50
C ILE A 87 8.42 1.91 3.42
N ALA A 88 7.14 1.87 3.76
CA ALA A 88 6.06 2.12 2.81
C ALA A 88 6.06 3.56 2.28
N ARG A 89 6.45 4.55 3.08
CA ARG A 89 6.44 5.97 2.71
C ARG A 89 7.68 6.43 1.96
N HIS A 90 8.86 5.97 2.35
CA HIS A 90 10.14 6.50 1.89
C HIS A 90 11.18 5.41 1.57
N GLY A 91 10.81 4.13 1.69
CA GLY A 91 11.76 3.03 1.62
C GLY A 91 12.12 2.62 0.19
N ILE A 92 11.14 2.41 -0.66
CA ILE A 92 11.32 1.70 -1.93
C ILE A 92 11.36 2.67 -3.11
N TYR A 93 10.54 3.70 -3.11
CA TYR A 93 10.52 4.72 -4.16
C TYR A 93 11.04 6.08 -3.65
N GLN A 94 11.47 6.92 -4.56
CA GLN A 94 11.89 8.29 -4.26
C GLN A 94 10.70 9.24 -4.51
N PRO A 95 10.01 9.73 -3.46
CA PRO A 95 8.76 10.50 -3.61
C PRO A 95 8.93 11.77 -4.44
N GLU A 96 10.15 12.32 -4.47
CA GLU A 96 10.48 13.56 -5.18
C GLU A 96 10.26 13.46 -6.70
N HIS A 97 10.33 12.25 -7.25
CA HIS A 97 10.19 11.99 -8.68
C HIS A 97 8.81 11.50 -9.09
N PHE A 98 7.86 11.36 -8.13
CA PHE A 98 6.51 10.88 -8.39
C PHE A 98 5.46 11.95 -8.10
N TYR A 99 4.51 12.12 -9.02
CA TYR A 99 3.34 12.94 -8.77
C TYR A 99 2.38 12.24 -7.81
N PHE A 100 1.59 13.03 -7.09
CA PHE A 100 0.60 12.51 -6.15
C PHE A 100 -0.35 11.48 -6.77
N ALA A 101 -0.81 11.73 -8.00
CA ALA A 101 -1.67 10.80 -8.75
C ALA A 101 -0.99 9.44 -9.01
N GLU A 102 0.30 9.44 -9.28
CA GLU A 102 1.09 8.23 -9.54
C GLU A 102 1.27 7.40 -8.27
N ILE A 103 1.55 8.07 -7.15
CA ILE A 103 1.63 7.42 -5.82
C ILE A 103 0.28 6.80 -5.45
N MET A 104 -0.83 7.51 -5.68
CA MET A 104 -2.17 6.97 -5.45
C MET A 104 -2.45 5.73 -6.28
N CYS A 105 -1.99 5.68 -7.54
CA CYS A 105 -2.10 4.50 -8.38
C CYS A 105 -1.27 3.32 -7.87
N ILE A 106 -0.03 3.56 -7.40
CA ILE A 106 0.80 2.51 -6.78
C ILE A 106 0.09 1.94 -5.55
N LEU A 107 -0.35 2.82 -4.64
CA LEU A 107 -1.01 2.39 -3.40
C LEU A 107 -2.29 1.62 -3.66
N LEU A 108 -3.08 2.06 -4.64
CA LEU A 108 -4.30 1.37 -5.04
C LEU A 108 -4.00 -0.02 -5.61
N ALA A 109 -2.98 -0.13 -6.46
CA ALA A 109 -2.55 -1.41 -7.03
C ALA A 109 -2.05 -2.37 -5.95
N VAL A 110 -1.21 -1.89 -5.03
CA VAL A 110 -0.69 -2.68 -3.90
C VAL A 110 -1.84 -3.19 -3.03
N MET A 111 -2.71 -2.32 -2.53
CA MET A 111 -3.82 -2.71 -1.67
C MET A 111 -4.78 -3.70 -2.33
N LEU A 112 -5.06 -3.52 -3.62
CA LEU A 112 -5.93 -4.43 -4.37
C LEU A 112 -5.27 -5.80 -4.55
N THR A 113 -3.98 -5.81 -4.87
CA THR A 113 -3.21 -7.05 -5.07
C THR A 113 -3.07 -7.81 -3.76
N ASP A 114 -2.73 -7.13 -2.66
CA ASP A 114 -2.52 -7.74 -1.35
C ASP A 114 -3.79 -8.42 -0.83
N VAL A 115 -4.94 -7.74 -0.87
CA VAL A 115 -6.24 -8.34 -0.49
C VAL A 115 -6.53 -9.61 -1.29
N VAL A 116 -6.37 -9.56 -2.62
CA VAL A 116 -6.65 -10.72 -3.49
C VAL A 116 -5.65 -11.84 -3.25
N LEU A 117 -4.37 -11.52 -3.15
CA LEU A 117 -3.29 -12.50 -2.98
C LEU A 117 -3.41 -13.22 -1.64
N LEU A 118 -3.60 -12.47 -0.55
CA LEU A 118 -3.75 -13.05 0.78
C LEU A 118 -5.03 -13.89 0.90
N ASP A 119 -6.14 -13.46 0.29
CA ASP A 119 -7.39 -14.24 0.29
C ASP A 119 -7.22 -15.57 -0.45
N VAL A 120 -6.53 -15.55 -1.60
CA VAL A 120 -6.20 -16.77 -2.36
C VAL A 120 -5.34 -17.71 -1.51
N PHE A 121 -4.25 -17.21 -0.90
CA PHE A 121 -3.37 -18.04 -0.06
C PHE A 121 -4.10 -18.59 1.17
N ASN A 122 -4.93 -17.78 1.83
CA ASN A 122 -5.76 -18.23 2.95
C ASN A 122 -6.73 -19.35 2.53
N THR A 123 -7.39 -19.19 1.37
CA THR A 123 -8.33 -20.19 0.83
C THR A 123 -7.62 -21.48 0.48
N MET A 124 -6.38 -21.42 -0.03
CA MET A 124 -5.57 -22.60 -0.34
C MET A 124 -4.94 -23.24 0.91
N GLY A 125 -5.07 -22.64 2.08
CA GLY A 125 -4.44 -23.13 3.31
C GLY A 125 -2.92 -22.98 3.33
N MET A 126 -2.38 -22.04 2.58
CA MET A 126 -0.95 -21.73 2.50
C MET A 126 -0.68 -20.33 3.08
N PRO A 127 -0.68 -20.17 4.41
CA PRO A 127 -0.44 -18.87 5.01
C PRO A 127 0.96 -18.35 4.61
N THR A 128 1.01 -17.08 4.22
CA THR A 128 2.25 -16.40 3.80
C THR A 128 2.60 -15.27 4.75
N SER A 129 3.70 -14.58 4.51
CA SER A 129 4.08 -13.39 5.26
C SER A 129 3.48 -12.15 4.61
N THR A 130 2.55 -11.50 5.30
CA THR A 130 1.94 -10.22 4.87
C THR A 130 2.99 -9.13 4.66
N THR A 131 4.01 -9.07 5.52
CA THR A 131 5.13 -8.13 5.40
C THR A 131 5.92 -8.32 4.09
N VAL A 132 6.23 -9.58 3.75
CA VAL A 132 6.96 -9.90 2.51
C VAL A 132 6.10 -9.56 1.30
N SER A 133 4.81 -9.93 1.31
CA SER A 133 3.86 -9.62 0.25
C SER A 133 3.84 -8.12 -0.04
N MET A 134 3.54 -7.31 0.96
CA MET A 134 3.46 -5.84 0.85
C MET A 134 4.75 -5.22 0.28
N VAL A 135 5.93 -5.67 0.74
CA VAL A 135 7.21 -5.13 0.26
C VAL A 135 7.42 -5.43 -1.23
N PHE A 136 7.16 -6.68 -1.66
CA PHE A 136 7.32 -7.06 -3.06
C PHE A 136 6.26 -6.44 -3.97
N GLU A 137 5.05 -6.26 -3.49
CA GLU A 137 3.99 -5.56 -4.22
C GLU A 137 4.31 -4.08 -4.42
N LEU A 138 4.79 -3.42 -3.36
CA LEU A 138 5.21 -2.02 -3.43
C LEU A 138 6.41 -1.85 -4.38
N LEU A 139 7.37 -2.78 -4.33
CA LEU A 139 8.49 -2.79 -5.26
C LEU A 139 8.01 -3.02 -6.70
N GLY A 140 7.12 -3.99 -6.92
CA GLY A 140 6.55 -4.30 -8.23
C GLY A 140 5.76 -3.14 -8.83
N GLY A 141 4.89 -2.52 -8.05
CA GLY A 141 4.11 -1.35 -8.47
C GLY A 141 4.99 -0.15 -8.80
N THR A 142 5.99 0.11 -7.97
CA THR A 142 6.98 1.18 -8.21
C THR A 142 7.82 0.90 -9.45
N PHE A 143 8.29 -0.33 -9.62
CA PHE A 143 9.08 -0.74 -10.78
C PHE A 143 8.29 -0.60 -12.08
N ALA A 144 7.03 -1.04 -12.10
CA ALA A 144 6.17 -0.92 -13.28
C ALA A 144 5.99 0.55 -13.69
N LEU A 145 5.72 1.43 -12.72
CA LEU A 145 5.55 2.86 -13.01
C LEU A 145 6.87 3.53 -13.40
N ALA A 146 7.99 3.14 -12.78
CA ALA A 146 9.32 3.62 -13.14
C ALA A 146 9.68 3.25 -14.58
N LEU A 147 9.37 2.03 -15.04
CA LEU A 147 9.57 1.62 -16.43
C LEU A 147 8.77 2.50 -17.40
N ILE A 148 7.52 2.80 -17.10
CA ILE A 148 6.68 3.68 -17.94
C ILE A 148 7.28 5.08 -18.00
N LYS A 149 7.79 5.60 -16.87
CA LYS A 149 8.43 6.93 -16.83
C LYS A 149 9.74 6.98 -17.62
N VAL A 150 10.59 6.00 -17.45
CA VAL A 150 11.86 5.89 -18.22
C VAL A 150 11.59 5.76 -19.70
N TYR A 151 10.58 4.99 -20.09
CA TYR A 151 10.20 4.84 -21.50
C TYR A 151 9.70 6.15 -22.13
N ASN A 152 9.03 6.99 -21.34
CA ASN A 152 8.47 8.28 -21.79
C ASN A 152 9.42 9.46 -21.61
N SER A 153 10.58 9.29 -20.99
CA SER A 153 11.56 10.36 -20.73
C SER A 153 12.96 9.90 -21.11
N ASP A 154 13.65 10.68 -21.91
CA ASP A 154 15.04 10.39 -22.36
C ASP A 154 16.11 10.71 -21.28
N THR A 155 15.72 11.24 -20.12
CA THR A 155 16.64 11.79 -19.13
C THR A 155 16.63 11.08 -17.76
N LEU A 156 15.62 10.23 -17.48
CA LEU A 156 15.46 9.55 -16.19
C LEU A 156 15.95 8.10 -16.28
N GLY A 157 16.77 7.69 -15.30
CA GLY A 157 17.18 6.31 -15.11
C GLY A 157 16.33 5.58 -14.05
N LEU A 158 16.29 4.26 -14.08
CA LEU A 158 15.60 3.46 -13.07
C LEU A 158 16.15 3.69 -11.66
N GLY A 159 17.48 3.93 -11.54
CA GLY A 159 18.15 4.22 -10.27
C GLY A 159 17.74 5.56 -9.63
N ASP A 160 17.22 6.52 -10.43
CA ASP A 160 16.76 7.80 -9.94
C ASP A 160 15.35 7.71 -9.34
N LEU A 161 14.58 6.69 -9.73
CA LEU A 161 13.19 6.49 -9.34
C LEU A 161 13.03 5.50 -8.20
N ILE A 162 13.87 4.46 -8.17
CA ILE A 162 13.84 3.39 -7.18
C ILE A 162 15.05 3.51 -6.27
N ASN A 163 14.81 3.49 -4.96
CA ASN A 163 15.88 3.43 -3.98
C ASN A 163 16.44 2.01 -3.88
N THR A 164 17.39 1.68 -4.76
CA THR A 164 17.98 0.34 -4.87
C THR A 164 18.66 -0.14 -3.59
N ASP A 165 19.31 0.76 -2.85
CA ASP A 165 20.02 0.41 -1.61
C ASP A 165 19.04 0.01 -0.51
N LYS A 166 17.96 0.77 -0.35
CA LYS A 166 16.89 0.43 0.60
C LYS A 166 16.10 -0.79 0.17
N ALA A 167 15.76 -0.92 -1.11
CA ALA A 167 15.11 -2.11 -1.64
C ALA A 167 15.94 -3.37 -1.38
N LEU A 168 17.25 -3.32 -1.65
CA LEU A 168 18.16 -4.42 -1.34
C LEU A 168 18.25 -4.70 0.17
N SER A 169 18.36 -3.68 1.01
CA SER A 169 18.45 -3.85 2.47
C SER A 169 17.19 -4.51 3.07
N VAL A 170 16.04 -4.34 2.44
CA VAL A 170 14.78 -4.98 2.85
C VAL A 170 14.67 -6.40 2.30
N ILE A 171 15.15 -6.65 1.07
CA ILE A 171 15.05 -7.96 0.41
C ILE A 171 16.13 -8.95 0.92
N MET A 172 17.35 -8.45 1.17
CA MET A 172 18.47 -9.31 1.54
C MET A 172 18.24 -10.20 2.77
N PRO A 173 17.59 -9.74 3.86
CA PRO A 173 17.27 -10.59 5.01
C PRO A 173 16.35 -11.77 4.69
N PHE A 174 15.55 -11.69 3.61
CA PHE A 174 14.68 -12.79 3.17
C PHE A 174 15.43 -13.82 2.29
N LEU A 175 16.54 -13.42 1.67
CA LEU A 175 17.36 -14.28 0.81
C LEU A 175 18.49 -14.95 1.58
N TYR A 176 18.99 -14.33 2.64
CA TYR A 176 20.05 -14.84 3.50
C TYR A 176 19.54 -14.87 4.96
N PRO A 177 18.91 -16.00 5.37
CA PRO A 177 18.42 -16.18 6.74
C PRO A 177 19.57 -16.34 7.76
#